data_8b7b82b4a919300aaa63e2c9545cba37
#
_entry.id   8b7b82b4a919300aaa63e2c9545cba37
#
_cell.length_a   1.000
_cell.length_b   1.000
_cell.length_c   1.000
_cell.angle_alpha   90.00
_cell.angle_beta   90.00
_cell.angle_gamma   90.00
#
_symmetry.space_group_name_H-M   'P 1'
#
loop_
_entity.id
_entity.type
_entity.pdbx_description
1 polymer ?
#
loop_
_entity_poly.entity_id
_entity_poly.type
_entity_poly.pdbx_seq_one_letter_code
_entity_poly.pdbx_strand_id
1 'polypeptide(L)'
;MVDILVVGGGPAGLSAAVNAAARGKSCTVVSNALAHNPLYRAKQVDNYLGMRGMTGAAMLEAMHHEAEEAGAVFMEGRVLSILPMGEGFMTAVGNEMVESRRVILCTGIAVGRTLAQEDRFVGRGVSYCATCDGMLYRGKRAVVTGDAADLAEEAAFLREIGVLTTVVTARPVSGLPDGMEAVTASVIAL
;
A
#
# COMPACT_ATOMS: atom_id res chain seq x y z
N MET A 1 21.67 -17.98 -5.92
CA MET A 1 20.53 -18.21 -4.98
C MET A 1 20.69 -17.28 -3.79
N VAL A 2 19.68 -16.47 -3.45
CA VAL A 2 19.65 -15.62 -2.28
C VAL A 2 18.88 -16.30 -1.13
N ASP A 3 19.15 -15.92 0.12
CA ASP A 3 18.40 -16.50 1.25
C ASP A 3 16.94 -16.02 1.24
N ILE A 4 16.73 -14.71 0.99
CA ILE A 4 15.41 -14.09 1.03
C ILE A 4 15.21 -13.19 -0.19
N LEU A 5 14.13 -13.42 -0.93
CA LEU A 5 13.61 -12.51 -1.93
C LEU A 5 12.41 -11.76 -1.34
N VAL A 6 12.48 -10.44 -1.31
CA VAL A 6 11.36 -9.57 -0.90
C VAL A 6 10.70 -9.00 -2.14
N VAL A 7 9.40 -9.18 -2.28
CA VAL A 7 8.60 -8.66 -3.38
C VAL A 7 7.83 -7.43 -2.91
N GLY A 8 8.30 -6.27 -3.31
CA GLY A 8 7.73 -4.97 -2.97
C GLY A 8 8.67 -4.10 -2.14
N GLY A 9 9.01 -2.92 -2.65
CA GLY A 9 9.89 -1.91 -2.04
C GLY A 9 9.15 -0.81 -1.28
N GLY A 10 8.01 -1.14 -0.66
CA GLY A 10 7.34 -0.26 0.29
C GLY A 10 7.86 -0.43 1.72
N PRO A 11 7.33 0.31 2.72
CA PRO A 11 7.79 0.25 4.11
C PRO A 11 7.90 -1.15 4.69
N ALA A 12 6.94 -2.03 4.40
CA ALA A 12 6.96 -3.41 4.87
C ALA A 12 8.11 -4.21 4.28
N GLY A 13 8.36 -4.08 2.96
CA GLY A 13 9.45 -4.78 2.28
C GLY A 13 10.83 -4.27 2.69
N LEU A 14 10.97 -2.96 2.82
CA LEU A 14 12.21 -2.33 3.28
C LEU A 14 12.53 -2.73 4.72
N SER A 15 11.53 -2.74 5.61
CA SER A 15 11.68 -3.26 6.97
C SER A 15 12.07 -4.74 6.99
N ALA A 16 11.47 -5.58 6.14
CA ALA A 16 11.83 -6.98 6.02
C ALA A 16 13.29 -7.14 5.55
N ALA A 17 13.75 -6.33 4.61
CA ALA A 17 15.12 -6.35 4.10
C ALA A 17 16.16 -6.00 5.17
N VAL A 18 15.94 -4.90 5.92
CA VAL A 18 16.80 -4.51 7.06
C VAL A 18 16.88 -5.64 8.07
N ASN A 19 15.74 -6.23 8.43
CA ASN A 19 15.68 -7.34 9.40
C ASN A 19 16.35 -8.63 8.90
N ALA A 20 16.29 -8.92 7.61
CA ALA A 20 17.00 -10.04 6.99
C ALA A 20 18.52 -9.82 7.07
N ALA A 21 18.99 -8.66 6.63
CA ALA A 21 20.40 -8.28 6.64
C ALA A 21 20.99 -8.29 8.07
N ALA A 22 20.27 -7.75 9.06
CA ALA A 22 20.67 -7.76 10.47
C ALA A 22 20.85 -9.18 11.03
N ARG A 23 20.25 -10.20 10.38
CA ARG A 23 20.42 -11.63 10.74
C ARG A 23 21.44 -12.36 9.86
N GLY A 24 22.25 -11.60 9.11
CA GLY A 24 23.29 -12.15 8.22
C GLY A 24 22.73 -12.94 7.03
N LYS A 25 21.48 -12.61 6.58
CA LYS A 25 20.86 -13.25 5.41
C LYS A 25 21.05 -12.39 4.18
N SER A 26 21.44 -13.01 3.08
CA SER A 26 21.41 -12.34 1.78
C SER A 26 19.97 -12.01 1.38
N CYS A 27 19.71 -10.75 1.02
CA CYS A 27 18.38 -10.26 0.71
C CYS A 27 18.38 -9.49 -0.60
N THR A 28 17.45 -9.84 -1.49
CA THR A 28 17.15 -9.05 -2.69
C THR A 28 15.73 -8.52 -2.60
N VAL A 29 15.56 -7.22 -2.79
CA VAL A 29 14.25 -6.57 -2.87
C VAL A 29 13.92 -6.31 -4.33
N VAL A 30 12.81 -6.86 -4.81
CA VAL A 30 12.30 -6.60 -6.16
C VAL A 30 11.13 -5.62 -6.08
N SER A 31 11.23 -4.50 -6.77
CA SER A 31 10.17 -3.51 -6.82
C SER A 31 10.19 -2.70 -8.11
N ASN A 32 9.10 -2.02 -8.42
CA ASN A 32 9.13 -0.91 -9.37
C ASN A 32 9.91 0.27 -8.77
N ALA A 33 10.25 1.28 -9.60
CA ALA A 33 10.87 2.52 -9.12
C ALA A 33 10.08 3.13 -7.96
N LEU A 34 10.77 3.73 -6.98
CA LEU A 34 10.16 4.32 -5.76
C LEU A 34 9.02 5.29 -6.07
N ALA A 35 9.15 6.08 -7.13
CA ALA A 35 8.12 7.03 -7.55
C ALA A 35 6.76 6.38 -7.91
N HIS A 36 6.73 5.09 -8.21
CA HIS A 36 5.50 4.34 -8.47
C HIS A 36 4.81 3.83 -7.19
N ASN A 37 5.48 3.95 -6.04
CA ASN A 37 4.87 3.57 -4.77
C ASN A 37 3.79 4.60 -4.37
N PRO A 38 2.57 4.18 -4.00
CA PRO A 38 1.52 5.11 -3.57
C PRO A 38 1.95 6.06 -2.45
N LEU A 39 2.74 5.57 -1.48
CA LEU A 39 3.26 6.40 -0.39
C LEU A 39 4.11 7.56 -0.88
N TYR A 40 4.86 7.41 -1.98
CA TYR A 40 5.72 8.46 -2.55
C TYR A 40 4.96 9.77 -2.81
N ARG A 41 3.66 9.68 -3.11
CA ARG A 41 2.78 10.82 -3.39
C ARG A 41 2.24 11.52 -2.14
N ALA A 42 2.40 10.93 -0.95
CA ALA A 42 1.92 11.52 0.29
C ALA A 42 2.70 12.81 0.60
N LYS A 43 1.97 13.92 0.77
CA LYS A 43 2.58 15.21 1.06
C LYS A 43 3.15 15.28 2.48
N GLN A 44 2.53 14.56 3.40
CA GLN A 44 2.92 14.48 4.80
C GLN A 44 2.43 13.16 5.38
N VAL A 45 3.27 12.54 6.21
CA VAL A 45 2.97 11.33 6.96
C VAL A 45 3.08 11.65 8.44
N ASP A 46 1.98 11.52 9.19
CA ASP A 46 1.91 11.88 10.61
C ASP A 46 1.75 10.69 11.55
N ASN A 47 1.44 9.51 10.99
CA ASN A 47 1.10 8.30 11.74
C ASN A 47 2.16 7.18 11.63
N TYR A 48 3.38 7.49 11.17
CA TYR A 48 4.47 6.53 11.15
C TYR A 48 5.50 6.88 12.24
N LEU A 49 5.75 5.92 13.12
CA LEU A 49 6.64 6.12 14.29
C LEU A 49 8.05 6.48 13.84
N GLY A 50 8.60 7.56 14.41
CA GLY A 50 9.93 8.07 14.10
C GLY A 50 10.04 8.92 12.82
N MET A 51 9.01 8.97 11.99
CA MET A 51 9.04 9.69 10.69
C MET A 51 7.91 10.73 10.53
N ARG A 52 7.33 11.15 11.65
CA ARG A 52 6.24 12.12 11.65
C ARG A 52 6.63 13.43 10.95
N GLY A 53 5.73 13.92 10.09
CA GLY A 53 5.90 15.19 9.37
C GLY A 53 6.74 15.08 8.09
N MET A 54 7.29 13.92 7.78
CA MET A 54 8.00 13.69 6.52
C MET A 54 7.04 13.59 5.34
N THR A 55 7.51 13.94 4.14
CA THR A 55 6.81 13.57 2.91
C THR A 55 6.97 12.08 2.66
N GLY A 56 6.02 11.46 1.94
CA GLY A 56 6.15 10.04 1.60
C GLY A 56 7.38 9.73 0.75
N ALA A 57 7.80 10.66 -0.12
CA ALA A 57 9.03 10.55 -0.88
C ALA A 57 10.26 10.49 0.04
N ALA A 58 10.43 11.48 0.92
CA ALA A 58 11.57 11.52 1.85
C ALA A 58 11.59 10.31 2.79
N MET A 59 10.42 9.84 3.23
CA MET A 59 10.29 8.66 4.06
C MET A 59 10.75 7.39 3.33
N LEU A 60 10.30 7.18 2.07
CA LEU A 60 10.69 6.00 1.29
C LEU A 60 12.17 6.02 0.92
N GLU A 61 12.70 7.19 0.56
CA GLU A 61 14.13 7.37 0.26
C GLU A 61 15.00 7.05 1.47
N ALA A 62 14.63 7.55 2.67
CA ALA A 62 15.34 7.23 3.90
C ALA A 62 15.32 5.73 4.21
N MET A 63 14.13 5.10 4.12
CA MET A 63 14.00 3.65 4.36
C MET A 63 14.77 2.81 3.33
N HIS A 64 14.78 3.23 2.06
CA HIS A 64 15.53 2.56 1.00
C HIS A 64 17.03 2.62 1.31
N HIS A 65 17.52 3.79 1.65
CA HIS A 65 18.93 4.01 1.99
C HIS A 65 19.35 3.15 3.19
N GLU A 66 18.55 3.10 4.28
CA GLU A 66 18.82 2.22 5.42
C GLU A 66 18.90 0.74 5.00
N ALA A 67 18.05 0.30 4.09
CA ALA A 67 18.06 -1.08 3.63
C ALA A 67 19.31 -1.37 2.76
N GLU A 68 19.75 -0.41 1.94
CA GLU A 68 21.01 -0.51 1.17
C GLU A 68 22.23 -0.56 2.10
N GLU A 69 22.29 0.33 3.08
CA GLU A 69 23.39 0.35 4.08
C GLU A 69 23.43 -0.95 4.89
N ALA A 70 22.27 -1.55 5.18
CA ALA A 70 22.20 -2.84 5.84
C ALA A 70 22.67 -4.01 4.94
N GLY A 71 22.88 -3.79 3.63
CA GLY A 71 23.37 -4.77 2.69
C GLY A 71 22.31 -5.46 1.84
N ALA A 72 21.09 -4.93 1.79
CA ALA A 72 20.07 -5.42 0.85
C ALA A 72 20.43 -5.01 -0.59
N VAL A 73 20.20 -5.92 -1.53
CA VAL A 73 20.37 -5.68 -2.96
C VAL A 73 19.01 -5.34 -3.57
N PHE A 74 18.97 -4.31 -4.42
CA PHE A 74 17.74 -3.90 -5.10
C PHE A 74 17.74 -4.29 -6.55
N MET A 75 16.61 -4.77 -7.02
CA MET A 75 16.36 -5.13 -8.41
C MET A 75 15.07 -4.44 -8.87
N GLU A 76 15.16 -3.54 -9.82
CA GLU A 76 14.00 -2.91 -10.40
C GLU A 76 13.33 -3.86 -11.39
N GLY A 77 12.03 -4.11 -11.21
CA GLY A 77 11.26 -4.97 -12.09
C GLY A 77 9.92 -5.40 -11.50
N ARG A 78 9.13 -6.01 -12.38
CA ARG A 78 7.85 -6.60 -12.01
C ARG A 78 7.97 -8.11 -11.88
N VAL A 79 7.58 -8.63 -10.72
CA VAL A 79 7.44 -10.08 -10.54
C VAL A 79 6.24 -10.59 -11.33
N LEU A 80 6.48 -11.56 -12.20
CA LEU A 80 5.47 -12.16 -13.09
C LEU A 80 4.93 -13.49 -12.52
N SER A 81 5.83 -14.29 -11.92
CA SER A 81 5.46 -15.56 -11.31
C SER A 81 6.46 -15.96 -10.23
N ILE A 82 6.01 -16.76 -9.28
CA ILE A 82 6.82 -17.38 -8.23
C ILE A 82 6.49 -18.86 -8.24
N LEU A 83 7.48 -19.69 -8.51
CA LEU A 83 7.32 -21.12 -8.63
C LEU A 83 8.12 -21.81 -7.53
N PRO A 84 7.51 -22.66 -6.70
CA PRO A 84 8.26 -23.53 -5.79
C PRO A 84 9.15 -24.49 -6.58
N MET A 85 10.43 -24.59 -6.17
CA MET A 85 11.39 -25.52 -6.78
C MET A 85 12.28 -26.16 -5.71
N GLY A 86 12.07 -27.44 -5.47
CA GLY A 86 12.77 -28.15 -4.40
C GLY A 86 12.51 -27.50 -3.04
N GLU A 87 13.58 -27.10 -2.34
CA GLU A 87 13.46 -26.42 -1.04
C GLU A 87 13.40 -24.89 -1.12
N GLY A 88 13.34 -24.34 -2.34
CA GLY A 88 13.34 -22.91 -2.62
C GLY A 88 12.29 -22.47 -3.61
N PHE A 89 12.55 -21.33 -4.22
CA PHE A 89 11.65 -20.67 -5.19
C PHE A 89 12.43 -20.15 -6.37
N MET A 90 11.82 -20.25 -7.55
CA MET A 90 12.25 -19.58 -8.77
C MET A 90 11.25 -18.47 -9.10
N THR A 91 11.74 -17.25 -9.14
CA THR A 91 10.88 -16.05 -9.36
C THR A 91 11.25 -15.39 -10.68
N ALA A 92 10.26 -15.22 -11.56
CA ALA A 92 10.42 -14.47 -12.80
C ALA A 92 10.23 -12.97 -12.54
N VAL A 93 11.25 -12.17 -12.87
CA VAL A 93 11.26 -10.70 -12.74
C VAL A 93 11.56 -10.10 -14.11
N GLY A 94 10.52 -9.62 -14.79
CA GLY A 94 10.68 -9.23 -16.20
C GLY A 94 11.22 -10.39 -17.04
N ASN A 95 12.44 -10.22 -17.59
CA ASN A 95 13.13 -11.23 -18.39
C ASN A 95 14.18 -12.03 -17.58
N GLU A 96 14.29 -11.80 -16.29
CA GLU A 96 15.28 -12.44 -15.44
C GLU A 96 14.62 -13.48 -14.51
N MET A 97 15.44 -14.44 -14.07
CA MET A 97 15.03 -15.48 -13.12
C MET A 97 15.87 -15.36 -11.85
N VAL A 98 15.21 -15.22 -10.70
CA VAL A 98 15.85 -15.10 -9.40
C VAL A 98 15.54 -16.35 -8.57
N GLU A 99 16.59 -17.03 -8.15
CA GLU A 99 16.50 -18.18 -7.26
C GLU A 99 16.64 -17.74 -5.80
N SER A 100 15.71 -18.17 -4.93
CA SER A 100 15.72 -17.83 -3.52
C SER A 100 15.29 -18.99 -2.63
N ARG A 101 15.78 -19.01 -1.39
CA ARG A 101 15.35 -20.01 -0.39
C ARG A 101 13.97 -19.70 0.17
N ARG A 102 13.65 -18.41 0.36
CA ARG A 102 12.37 -17.94 0.89
C ARG A 102 11.94 -16.70 0.14
N VAL A 103 10.63 -16.48 0.11
CA VAL A 103 10.02 -15.27 -0.47
C VAL A 103 9.15 -14.61 0.58
N ILE A 104 9.26 -13.29 0.69
CA ILE A 104 8.39 -12.44 1.51
C ILE A 104 7.59 -11.55 0.57
N LEU A 105 6.27 -11.66 0.61
CA LEU A 105 5.37 -10.85 -0.20
C LEU A 105 4.98 -9.57 0.55
N CYS A 106 5.43 -8.43 0.02
CA CYS A 106 5.16 -7.09 0.54
C CYS A 106 4.57 -6.21 -0.56
N THR A 107 3.63 -6.76 -1.32
CA THR A 107 3.07 -6.15 -2.53
C THR A 107 2.12 -4.97 -2.26
N GLY A 108 1.81 -4.73 -0.99
CA GLY A 108 0.90 -3.67 -0.58
C GLY A 108 -0.57 -3.99 -0.89
N ILE A 109 -1.36 -2.93 -0.98
CA ILE A 109 -2.80 -3.03 -1.25
C ILE A 109 -3.01 -2.97 -2.76
N ALA A 110 -3.80 -3.90 -3.29
CA ALA A 110 -4.27 -3.79 -4.66
C ALA A 110 -5.36 -2.71 -4.73
N VAL A 111 -5.09 -1.63 -5.44
CA VAL A 111 -6.12 -0.64 -5.76
C VAL A 111 -6.99 -1.25 -6.86
N GLY A 112 -8.29 -1.30 -6.60
CA GLY A 112 -9.29 -1.77 -7.56
C GLY A 112 -9.41 -0.86 -8.79
N ARG A 113 -10.60 -0.85 -9.40
CA ARG A 113 -10.88 0.03 -10.54
C ARG A 113 -10.80 1.49 -10.11
N THR A 114 -9.90 2.26 -10.72
CA THR A 114 -9.76 3.69 -10.48
C THR A 114 -10.83 4.48 -11.23
N LEU A 115 -11.25 5.61 -10.66
CA LEU A 115 -12.16 6.56 -11.32
C LEU A 115 -11.40 7.45 -12.32
N ALA A 116 -12.10 7.96 -13.32
CA ALA A 116 -11.49 8.89 -14.27
C ALA A 116 -10.94 10.14 -13.52
N GLN A 117 -9.70 10.53 -13.82
CA GLN A 117 -8.97 11.65 -13.23
C GLN A 117 -8.63 11.54 -11.74
N GLU A 118 -8.87 10.41 -11.11
CA GLU A 118 -8.65 10.16 -9.68
C GLU A 118 -7.20 10.40 -9.24
N ASP A 119 -6.23 10.06 -10.08
CA ASP A 119 -4.80 10.26 -9.86
C ASP A 119 -4.42 11.73 -9.54
N ARG A 120 -5.20 12.68 -10.03
CA ARG A 120 -5.01 14.12 -9.76
C ARG A 120 -5.38 14.50 -8.32
N PHE A 121 -6.21 13.69 -7.68
CA PHE A 121 -6.79 13.95 -6.36
C PHE A 121 -6.26 13.03 -5.26
N VAL A 122 -5.48 12.00 -5.60
CA VAL A 122 -4.83 11.14 -4.60
C VAL A 122 -3.96 11.97 -3.67
N GLY A 123 -4.22 11.86 -2.34
CA GLY A 123 -3.62 12.70 -1.30
C GLY A 123 -4.11 14.16 -1.26
N ARG A 124 -5.15 14.51 -2.05
CA ARG A 124 -5.77 15.84 -2.10
C ARG A 124 -7.29 15.82 -2.03
N GLY A 125 -7.87 14.72 -1.62
CA GLY A 125 -9.32 14.49 -1.57
C GLY A 125 -9.69 13.05 -1.87
N VAL A 126 -8.81 12.28 -2.51
CA VAL A 126 -8.95 10.84 -2.68
C VAL A 126 -7.93 10.12 -1.82
N SER A 127 -8.40 9.13 -1.08
CA SER A 127 -7.59 8.21 -0.28
C SER A 127 -8.12 6.79 -0.45
N TYR A 128 -7.24 5.81 -0.34
CA TYR A 128 -7.56 4.38 -0.35
C TYR A 128 -7.44 3.74 1.04
N CYS A 129 -7.27 4.55 2.09
CA CYS A 129 -7.08 4.05 3.44
C CYS A 129 -7.74 5.01 4.43
N ALA A 130 -8.91 4.66 4.93
CA ALA A 130 -9.62 5.48 5.90
C ALA A 130 -8.83 5.65 7.20
N THR A 131 -8.19 4.60 7.69
CA THR A 131 -7.39 4.63 8.92
C THR A 131 -6.10 5.44 8.79
N CYS A 132 -5.54 5.55 7.57
CA CYS A 132 -4.33 6.33 7.31
C CYS A 132 -4.62 7.83 7.28
N ASP A 133 -5.65 8.23 6.54
CA ASP A 133 -5.89 9.62 6.16
C ASP A 133 -7.16 10.21 6.77
N GLY A 134 -8.04 9.39 7.36
CA GLY A 134 -9.36 9.82 7.82
C GLY A 134 -9.34 11.00 8.76
N MET A 135 -8.34 11.08 9.65
CA MET A 135 -8.20 12.21 10.58
C MET A 135 -8.03 13.57 9.90
N LEU A 136 -7.50 13.62 8.67
CA LEU A 136 -7.36 14.84 7.87
C LEU A 136 -8.72 15.41 7.41
N TYR A 137 -9.74 14.55 7.44
CA TYR A 137 -11.09 14.85 6.98
C TYR A 137 -12.11 15.00 8.12
N ARG A 138 -11.69 14.98 9.37
CA ARG A 138 -12.57 15.19 10.53
C ARG A 138 -13.35 16.50 10.38
N GLY A 139 -14.67 16.41 10.58
CA GLY A 139 -15.61 17.53 10.40
C GLY A 139 -15.93 17.89 8.94
N LYS A 140 -15.34 17.17 7.97
CA LYS A 140 -15.61 17.36 6.53
C LYS A 140 -16.57 16.30 6.01
N ARG A 141 -17.10 16.52 4.81
CA ARG A 141 -17.88 15.50 4.08
C ARG A 141 -16.95 14.59 3.29
N ALA A 142 -17.21 13.28 3.34
CA ALA A 142 -16.52 12.28 2.53
C ALA A 142 -17.51 11.28 1.93
N VAL A 143 -17.19 10.81 0.74
CA VAL A 143 -17.86 9.70 0.08
C VAL A 143 -16.97 8.47 0.18
N VAL A 144 -17.52 7.37 0.65
CA VAL A 144 -16.88 6.05 0.61
C VAL A 144 -17.50 5.28 -0.55
N THR A 145 -16.68 4.79 -1.47
CA THR A 145 -17.15 4.05 -2.64
C THR A 145 -16.22 2.88 -2.96
N GLY A 146 -16.75 1.82 -3.53
CA GLY A 146 -16.01 0.62 -3.90
C GLY A 146 -16.86 -0.64 -3.77
N ASP A 147 -16.19 -1.77 -3.82
CA ASP A 147 -16.77 -3.11 -3.68
C ASP A 147 -15.98 -3.99 -2.69
N ALA A 148 -15.08 -3.38 -1.92
CA ALA A 148 -14.27 -4.06 -0.92
C ALA A 148 -15.12 -4.63 0.23
N ALA A 149 -14.71 -5.78 0.74
CA ALA A 149 -15.43 -6.47 1.81
C ALA A 149 -15.47 -5.69 3.13
N ASP A 150 -14.46 -4.84 3.37
CA ASP A 150 -14.27 -4.01 4.55
C ASP A 150 -14.86 -2.59 4.43
N LEU A 151 -15.54 -2.28 3.31
CA LEU A 151 -16.11 -0.95 3.06
C LEU A 151 -17.02 -0.45 4.17
N ALA A 152 -17.84 -1.33 4.77
CA ALA A 152 -18.73 -0.95 5.86
C ALA A 152 -17.94 -0.59 7.14
N GLU A 153 -16.86 -1.31 7.43
CA GLU A 153 -15.97 -1.05 8.57
C GLU A 153 -15.21 0.27 8.39
N GLU A 154 -14.70 0.52 7.19
CA GLU A 154 -14.03 1.77 6.83
C GLU A 154 -14.97 2.98 6.95
N ALA A 155 -16.21 2.84 6.47
CA ALA A 155 -17.23 3.88 6.59
C ALA A 155 -17.62 4.14 8.05
N ALA A 156 -17.75 3.07 8.87
CA ALA A 156 -18.03 3.16 10.29
C ALA A 156 -16.90 3.89 11.04
N PHE A 157 -15.65 3.54 10.76
CA PHE A 157 -14.48 4.19 11.33
C PHE A 157 -14.45 5.70 11.00
N LEU A 158 -14.66 6.08 9.75
CA LEU A 158 -14.70 7.50 9.35
C LEU A 158 -15.76 8.28 10.12
N ARG A 159 -16.96 7.70 10.29
CA ARG A 159 -18.03 8.31 11.08
C ARG A 159 -17.65 8.46 12.55
N GLU A 160 -17.02 7.44 13.14
CA GLU A 160 -16.57 7.44 14.53
C GLU A 160 -15.58 8.58 14.81
N ILE A 161 -14.64 8.81 13.91
CA ILE A 161 -13.69 9.92 14.04
C ILE A 161 -14.26 11.30 13.67
N GLY A 162 -15.56 11.37 13.34
CA GLY A 162 -16.27 12.63 13.09
C GLY A 162 -16.22 13.14 11.64
N VAL A 163 -16.04 12.26 10.67
CA VAL A 163 -16.23 12.56 9.24
C VAL A 163 -17.69 12.41 8.88
N LEU A 164 -18.26 13.36 8.15
CA LEU A 164 -19.63 13.29 7.63
C LEU A 164 -19.66 12.37 6.40
N THR A 165 -19.89 11.08 6.64
CA THR A 165 -19.68 10.01 5.68
C THR A 165 -20.97 9.64 4.97
N THR A 166 -20.93 9.59 3.62
CA THR A 166 -21.97 9.02 2.76
C THR A 166 -21.37 7.84 2.00
N VAL A 167 -22.05 6.71 1.97
CA VAL A 167 -21.62 5.52 1.20
C VAL A 167 -22.31 5.53 -0.15
N VAL A 168 -21.53 5.41 -1.24
CA VAL A 168 -22.05 5.34 -2.62
C VAL A 168 -21.49 4.10 -3.30
N THR A 169 -22.34 3.13 -3.59
CA THR A 169 -21.92 1.84 -4.17
C THR A 169 -22.89 1.38 -5.25
N ALA A 170 -22.37 0.61 -6.21
CA ALA A 170 -23.19 0.05 -7.30
C ALA A 170 -24.18 -1.02 -6.82
N ARG A 171 -24.00 -1.57 -5.63
CA ARG A 171 -24.89 -2.59 -5.01
C ARG A 171 -25.13 -2.21 -3.55
N PRO A 172 -26.27 -2.59 -2.96
CA PRO A 172 -26.51 -2.39 -1.53
C PRO A 172 -25.39 -3.03 -0.67
N VAL A 173 -24.95 -2.32 0.35
CA VAL A 173 -23.96 -2.78 1.31
C VAL A 173 -24.66 -3.15 2.62
N SER A 174 -24.36 -4.32 3.16
CA SER A 174 -24.80 -4.76 4.47
C SER A 174 -23.79 -4.37 5.56
N GLY A 175 -24.25 -4.29 6.81
CA GLY A 175 -23.36 -4.03 7.95
C GLY A 175 -23.01 -2.55 8.16
N LEU A 176 -23.64 -1.63 7.46
CA LEU A 176 -23.48 -0.20 7.73
C LEU A 176 -24.10 0.15 9.10
N PRO A 177 -23.49 1.08 9.86
CA PRO A 177 -24.07 1.59 11.10
C PRO A 177 -25.44 2.23 10.88
N ASP A 178 -26.33 2.11 11.88
CA ASP A 178 -27.66 2.71 11.86
C ASP A 178 -27.60 4.22 11.57
N GLY A 179 -28.47 4.68 10.65
CA GLY A 179 -28.56 6.08 10.25
C GLY A 179 -27.37 6.58 9.38
N MET A 180 -26.54 5.67 8.84
CA MET A 180 -25.55 6.05 7.83
C MET A 180 -26.24 6.24 6.47
N GLU A 181 -25.96 7.37 5.83
CA GLU A 181 -26.45 7.65 4.48
C GLU A 181 -25.80 6.70 3.47
N ALA A 182 -26.62 5.96 2.73
CA ALA A 182 -26.15 5.08 1.68
C ALA A 182 -26.96 5.28 0.40
N VAL A 183 -26.25 5.41 -0.71
CA VAL A 183 -26.83 5.62 -2.05
C VAL A 183 -26.40 4.48 -2.96
N THR A 184 -27.35 3.81 -3.59
CA THR A 184 -27.02 2.82 -4.63
C THR A 184 -26.89 3.51 -5.97
N ALA A 185 -25.64 3.75 -6.38
CA ALA A 185 -25.27 4.41 -7.63
C ALA A 185 -23.84 4.04 -8.04
N SER A 186 -23.49 4.24 -9.29
CA SER A 186 -22.12 4.09 -9.78
C SER A 186 -21.43 5.44 -9.83
N VAL A 187 -20.28 5.55 -9.16
CA VAL A 187 -19.37 6.68 -9.34
C VAL A 187 -18.57 6.44 -10.62
N ILE A 188 -18.60 7.38 -11.55
CA ILE A 188 -17.97 7.24 -12.87
C ILE A 188 -16.77 8.16 -13.09
N ALA A 189 -16.71 9.27 -12.37
CA ALA A 189 -15.62 10.24 -12.41
C ALA A 189 -15.61 11.10 -11.14
N LEU A 190 -14.50 11.80 -10.92
CA LEU A 190 -14.30 12.83 -9.90
C LEU A 190 -14.27 14.21 -10.55
#